data_aca1cd8198c8825e46dcb4988eca7c89
#
_entry.id   aca1cd8198c8825e46dcb4988eca7c89
#
_cell.length_a   1.000
_cell.length_b   1.000
_cell.length_c   1.000
_cell.angle_alpha   90.00
_cell.angle_beta   90.00
_cell.angle_gamma   90.00
#
_symmetry.space_group_name_H-M   'P 1'
#
loop_
_entity.id
_entity.type
_entity.pdbx_description
1 polymer ?
#
loop_
_entity_poly.entity_id
_entity_poly.type
_entity_poly.pdbx_seq_one_letter_code
_entity_poly.pdbx_strand_id
1 'polypeptide(L)'
;MLIGACGKCLSIFLQGLKETGADPGELAAITSIDVNKETKTITINHPVKGHRPRILIVSQELINRLEPLMKKNGKLFNYEKLRRAYLYKRRTLVHKLSNPRLRNITFTTFRHWFATMEYHRTKDILHVQRLLGHKSIQNTLIYIDLAAKRFGKSSDGFTVRIAHDVGEAAELTEAGFEYTTGEYSDGGKIYRKRK
;
A
#
# COMPACT_ATOMS: atom_id res chain seq x y z
N MET A 1 -4.42 8.24 -13.04
CA MET A 1 -4.38 9.64 -13.55
C MET A 1 -3.06 10.36 -13.28
N LEU A 2 -2.59 10.57 -12.02
CA LEU A 2 -1.38 11.38 -11.74
C LEU A 2 -0.11 10.81 -12.40
N ILE A 3 0.15 9.50 -12.24
CA ILE A 3 1.34 8.82 -12.81
C ILE A 3 1.34 8.89 -14.34
N GLY A 4 0.21 8.60 -14.98
CA GLY A 4 0.10 8.61 -16.45
C GLY A 4 0.21 9.99 -17.09
N ALA A 5 -0.03 11.07 -16.32
CA ALA A 5 0.12 12.44 -16.80
C ALA A 5 1.57 12.95 -16.74
N CYS A 6 2.50 12.16 -16.17
CA CYS A 6 3.89 12.55 -15.99
C CYS A 6 4.77 12.09 -17.17
N GLY A 7 5.90 12.78 -17.39
CA GLY A 7 6.90 12.36 -18.37
C GLY A 7 7.52 11.00 -18.00
N LYS A 8 8.05 10.28 -18.97
CA LYS A 8 8.50 8.88 -18.87
C LYS A 8 9.31 8.57 -17.60
N CYS A 9 10.40 9.29 -17.33
CA CYS A 9 11.25 9.03 -16.18
C CYS A 9 10.53 9.28 -14.84
N LEU A 10 9.77 10.37 -14.73
CA LEU A 10 9.01 10.68 -13.52
C LEU A 10 7.89 9.66 -13.28
N SER A 11 7.18 9.21 -14.32
CA SER A 11 6.13 8.23 -14.18
C SER A 11 6.66 6.85 -13.75
N ILE A 12 7.86 6.45 -14.21
CA ILE A 12 8.53 5.23 -13.74
C ILE A 12 8.89 5.35 -12.26
N PHE A 13 9.45 6.48 -11.86
CA PHE A 13 9.82 6.75 -10.47
C PHE A 13 8.58 6.71 -9.54
N LEU A 14 7.47 7.35 -9.93
CA LEU A 14 6.24 7.34 -9.17
C LEU A 14 5.61 5.94 -9.07
N GLN A 15 5.68 5.15 -10.15
CA GLN A 15 5.24 3.75 -10.11
C GLN A 15 6.13 2.94 -9.16
N GLY A 16 7.45 3.11 -9.21
CA GLY A 16 8.36 2.48 -8.27
C GLY A 16 8.04 2.81 -6.81
N LEU A 17 7.78 4.10 -6.48
CA LEU A 17 7.35 4.48 -5.13
C LEU A 17 6.03 3.81 -4.73
N LYS A 18 5.08 3.70 -5.66
CA LYS A 18 3.77 3.08 -5.42
C LYS A 18 3.88 1.58 -5.16
N GLU A 19 4.76 0.87 -5.87
CA GLU A 19 4.89 -0.57 -5.77
C GLU A 19 5.80 -1.02 -4.62
N THR A 20 6.79 -0.20 -4.26
CA THR A 20 7.80 -0.58 -3.26
C THR A 20 7.58 0.03 -1.88
N GLY A 21 6.89 1.17 -1.81
CA GLY A 21 6.82 1.97 -0.59
C GLY A 21 8.19 2.46 -0.11
N ALA A 22 9.24 2.41 -0.93
CA ALA A 22 10.57 2.89 -0.57
C ALA A 22 10.57 4.38 -0.22
N ASP A 23 11.52 4.82 0.60
CA ASP A 23 11.77 6.26 0.76
C ASP A 23 12.18 6.83 -0.61
N PRO A 24 11.72 8.03 -0.97
CA PRO A 24 12.08 8.63 -2.26
C PRO A 24 13.59 8.75 -2.49
N GLY A 25 14.35 9.00 -1.43
CA GLY A 25 15.82 9.05 -1.50
C GLY A 25 16.44 7.67 -1.76
N GLU A 26 15.89 6.63 -1.14
CA GLU A 26 16.32 5.24 -1.37
C GLU A 26 16.10 4.81 -2.82
N LEU A 27 14.88 5.00 -3.33
CA LEU A 27 14.54 4.64 -4.70
C LEU A 27 15.32 5.46 -5.73
N ALA A 28 15.61 6.72 -5.42
CA ALA A 28 16.42 7.55 -6.31
C ALA A 28 17.90 7.16 -6.34
N ALA A 29 18.38 6.48 -5.30
CA ALA A 29 19.77 6.04 -5.18
C ALA A 29 20.07 4.72 -5.90
N ILE A 30 19.03 3.94 -6.31
CA ILE A 30 19.25 2.64 -6.96
C ILE A 30 20.02 2.78 -8.29
N THR A 31 20.78 1.73 -8.56
CA THR A 31 21.56 1.55 -9.80
C THR A 31 21.06 0.33 -10.57
N SER A 32 21.64 0.03 -11.71
CA SER A 32 21.30 -1.17 -12.48
C SER A 32 21.58 -2.48 -11.71
N ILE A 33 22.57 -2.49 -10.82
CA ILE A 33 22.95 -3.67 -10.02
C ILE A 33 21.88 -4.00 -8.97
N ASP A 34 21.15 -2.99 -8.51
CA ASP A 34 20.11 -3.15 -7.49
C ASP A 34 18.79 -3.73 -8.06
N VAL A 35 18.67 -3.88 -9.39
CA VAL A 35 17.47 -4.38 -10.06
C VAL A 35 17.73 -5.75 -10.65
N ASN A 36 17.06 -6.76 -10.14
CA ASN A 36 17.08 -8.11 -10.68
C ASN A 36 15.83 -8.35 -11.55
N LYS A 37 16.06 -8.62 -12.85
CA LYS A 37 14.97 -8.82 -13.82
C LYS A 37 14.33 -10.20 -13.69
N GLU A 38 15.11 -11.23 -13.36
CA GLU A 38 14.64 -12.59 -13.28
C GLU A 38 13.72 -12.79 -12.07
N THR A 39 14.18 -12.30 -10.91
CA THR A 39 13.40 -12.40 -9.66
C THR A 39 12.40 -11.25 -9.49
N LYS A 40 12.39 -10.27 -10.40
CA LYS A 40 11.54 -9.07 -10.35
C LYS A 40 11.66 -8.35 -9.01
N THR A 41 12.89 -8.07 -8.60
CA THR A 41 13.16 -7.43 -7.32
C THR A 41 14.01 -6.19 -7.46
N ILE A 42 13.81 -5.28 -6.51
CA ILE A 42 14.67 -4.11 -6.29
C ILE A 42 15.27 -4.23 -4.90
N THR A 43 16.59 -4.18 -4.80
CA THR A 43 17.30 -4.23 -3.53
C THR A 43 17.62 -2.82 -3.05
N ILE A 44 17.28 -2.50 -1.81
CA ILE A 44 17.67 -1.26 -1.15
C ILE A 44 18.91 -1.54 -0.31
N ASN A 45 20.10 -1.37 -0.90
CA ASN A 45 21.38 -1.60 -0.23
C ASN A 45 21.85 -0.42 0.61
N HIS A 46 21.46 0.80 0.24
CA HIS A 46 21.84 2.04 0.93
C HIS A 46 20.61 2.74 1.51
N PRO A 47 20.04 2.20 2.60
CA PRO A 47 18.85 2.78 3.20
C PRO A 47 19.17 4.13 3.85
N VAL A 48 18.22 5.06 3.77
CA VAL A 48 18.30 6.38 4.41
C VAL A 48 17.58 6.39 5.75
N LYS A 49 17.82 7.42 6.55
CA LYS A 49 17.10 7.66 7.83
C LYS A 49 17.16 6.47 8.80
N GLY A 50 18.24 5.69 8.74
CA GLY A 50 18.43 4.53 9.59
C GLY A 50 17.49 3.35 9.30
N HIS A 51 16.87 3.29 8.12
CA HIS A 51 16.12 2.11 7.69
C HIS A 51 17.04 0.88 7.54
N ARG A 52 16.44 -0.29 7.42
CA ARG A 52 17.16 -1.56 7.16
C ARG A 52 17.28 -1.81 5.67
N PRO A 53 18.38 -2.41 5.18
CA PRO A 53 18.45 -2.97 3.83
C PRO A 53 17.33 -3.99 3.61
N ARG A 54 16.84 -4.09 2.39
CA ARG A 54 15.73 -5.00 2.07
C ARG A 54 15.57 -5.25 0.58
N ILE A 55 14.92 -6.34 0.24
CA ILE A 55 14.56 -6.72 -1.12
C ILE A 55 13.05 -6.51 -1.27
N LEU A 56 12.65 -5.85 -2.35
CA LEU A 56 11.27 -5.48 -2.64
C LEU A 56 10.85 -6.11 -3.97
N ILE A 57 9.78 -6.88 -3.95
CA ILE A 57 9.19 -7.49 -5.14
C ILE A 57 8.40 -6.44 -5.90
N VAL A 58 8.55 -6.40 -7.22
CA VAL A 58 7.90 -5.44 -8.09
C VAL A 58 7.24 -6.12 -9.29
N SER A 59 6.38 -5.41 -9.99
CA SER A 59 5.72 -5.93 -11.18
C SER A 59 6.70 -6.08 -12.36
N GLN A 60 6.39 -7.01 -13.27
CA GLN A 60 7.10 -7.13 -14.54
C GLN A 60 6.99 -5.84 -15.37
N GLU A 61 5.86 -5.15 -15.26
CA GLU A 61 5.67 -3.86 -15.95
C GLU A 61 6.69 -2.83 -15.49
N LEU A 62 6.92 -2.71 -14.17
CA LEU A 62 7.93 -1.78 -13.65
C LEU A 62 9.34 -2.16 -14.11
N ILE A 63 9.69 -3.45 -14.10
CA ILE A 63 10.99 -3.95 -14.63
C ILE A 63 11.17 -3.54 -16.08
N ASN A 64 10.20 -3.81 -16.95
CA ASN A 64 10.25 -3.46 -18.36
C ASN A 64 10.41 -1.94 -18.58
N ARG A 65 9.82 -1.14 -17.73
CA ARG A 65 9.93 0.33 -17.77
C ARG A 65 11.28 0.85 -17.26
N LEU A 66 11.90 0.15 -16.30
CA LEU A 66 13.23 0.47 -15.77
C LEU A 66 14.35 0.11 -16.74
N GLU A 67 14.18 -0.94 -17.53
CA GLU A 67 15.22 -1.50 -18.42
C GLU A 67 15.92 -0.46 -19.32
N PRO A 68 15.23 0.49 -19.97
CA PRO A 68 15.90 1.52 -20.76
C PRO A 68 16.79 2.46 -19.94
N LEU A 69 16.51 2.62 -18.63
CA LEU A 69 17.29 3.44 -17.71
C LEU A 69 18.55 2.70 -17.24
N MET A 70 18.52 1.37 -17.18
CA MET A 70 19.62 0.51 -16.72
C MET A 70 20.81 0.48 -17.67
N LYS A 71 20.65 0.94 -18.90
CA LYS A 71 21.73 1.04 -19.91
C LYS A 71 22.77 2.13 -19.59
N LYS A 72 22.47 2.97 -18.61
CA LYS A 72 23.36 4.05 -18.16
C LYS A 72 24.13 3.61 -16.92
N ASN A 73 25.42 3.88 -16.87
CA ASN A 73 26.20 3.68 -15.66
C ASN A 73 25.74 4.66 -14.56
N GLY A 74 25.72 4.18 -13.31
CA GLY A 74 25.36 4.97 -12.14
C GLY A 74 23.89 4.88 -11.76
N LYS A 75 23.41 5.92 -11.09
CA LYS A 75 22.03 5.98 -10.56
C LYS A 75 21.01 6.05 -11.69
N LEU A 76 19.92 5.27 -11.57
CA LEU A 76 18.84 5.27 -12.56
C LEU A 76 18.03 6.57 -12.53
N PHE A 77 18.04 7.29 -11.41
CA PHE A 77 17.26 8.49 -11.20
C PHE A 77 18.09 9.65 -10.67
N ASN A 78 17.74 10.86 -11.10
CA ASN A 78 18.22 12.09 -10.50
C ASN A 78 17.12 12.68 -9.61
N TYR A 79 17.27 12.57 -8.31
CA TYR A 79 16.26 12.97 -7.33
C TYR A 79 15.83 14.43 -7.45
N GLU A 80 16.78 15.37 -7.54
CA GLU A 80 16.48 16.80 -7.60
C GLU A 80 15.74 17.17 -8.89
N LYS A 81 16.13 16.58 -10.02
CA LYS A 81 15.45 16.76 -11.30
C LYS A 81 14.00 16.23 -11.24
N LEU A 82 13.81 15.05 -10.66
CA LEU A 82 12.48 14.45 -10.50
C LEU A 82 11.60 15.25 -9.54
N ARG A 83 12.17 15.74 -8.44
CA ARG A 83 11.46 16.58 -7.47
C ARG A 83 10.95 17.87 -8.10
N ARG A 84 11.78 18.59 -8.84
CA ARG A 84 11.39 19.82 -9.57
C ARG A 84 10.31 19.52 -10.61
N ALA A 85 10.50 18.49 -11.44
CA ALA A 85 9.53 18.08 -12.45
C ALA A 85 8.17 17.69 -11.82
N TYR A 86 8.19 17.00 -10.69
CA TYR A 86 6.97 16.61 -9.98
C TYR A 86 6.23 17.83 -9.40
N LEU A 87 6.95 18.76 -8.77
CA LEU A 87 6.35 19.99 -8.25
C LEU A 87 5.66 20.80 -9.35
N TYR A 88 6.33 20.99 -10.48
CA TYR A 88 5.75 21.69 -11.63
C TYR A 88 4.52 20.96 -12.16
N LYS A 89 4.66 19.65 -12.44
CA LYS A 89 3.56 18.84 -13.00
C LYS A 89 2.35 18.79 -12.08
N ARG A 90 2.57 18.67 -10.78
CA ARG A 90 1.50 18.66 -9.78
C ARG A 90 0.71 19.97 -9.78
N ARG A 91 1.40 21.12 -9.83
CA ARG A 91 0.75 22.45 -9.93
C ARG A 91 -0.12 22.54 -11.20
N THR A 92 0.42 22.16 -12.34
CA THR A 92 -0.32 22.16 -13.62
C THR A 92 -1.57 21.27 -13.55
N LEU A 93 -1.46 20.08 -12.96
CA LEU A 93 -2.58 19.15 -12.85
C LEU A 93 -3.67 19.63 -11.87
N VAL A 94 -3.31 20.36 -10.82
CA VAL A 94 -4.29 20.98 -9.91
C VAL A 94 -5.22 21.90 -10.70
N HIS A 95 -4.68 22.76 -11.55
CA HIS A 95 -5.47 23.67 -12.38
C HIS A 95 -6.24 22.91 -13.47
N LYS A 96 -5.55 22.05 -14.23
CA LYS A 96 -6.17 21.30 -15.34
C LYS A 96 -7.34 20.42 -14.92
N LEU A 97 -7.28 19.85 -13.71
CA LEU A 97 -8.30 18.91 -13.19
C LEU A 97 -9.22 19.58 -12.15
N SER A 98 -9.07 20.87 -11.90
CA SER A 98 -9.81 21.61 -10.86
C SER A 98 -9.84 20.87 -9.52
N ASN A 99 -8.74 20.18 -9.17
CA ASN A 99 -8.66 19.36 -7.97
C ASN A 99 -7.54 19.84 -7.03
N PRO A 100 -7.86 20.70 -6.04
CA PRO A 100 -6.87 21.25 -5.10
C PRO A 100 -6.22 20.18 -4.22
N ARG A 101 -6.87 19.03 -3.98
CA ARG A 101 -6.31 17.94 -3.16
C ARG A 101 -5.00 17.37 -3.72
N LEU A 102 -4.77 17.50 -5.03
CA LEU A 102 -3.52 17.08 -5.67
C LEU A 102 -2.30 17.82 -5.11
N ARG A 103 -2.46 19.03 -4.53
CA ARG A 103 -1.36 19.78 -3.88
C ARG A 103 -0.74 19.02 -2.72
N ASN A 104 -1.52 18.18 -2.05
CA ASN A 104 -1.08 17.44 -0.86
C ASN A 104 -0.41 16.10 -1.19
N ILE A 105 -0.46 15.65 -2.46
CA ILE A 105 0.19 14.42 -2.86
C ILE A 105 1.68 14.68 -3.05
N THR A 106 2.51 14.19 -2.12
CA THR A 106 3.97 14.24 -2.17
C THR A 106 4.54 12.86 -2.53
N PHE A 107 5.84 12.74 -2.72
CA PHE A 107 6.47 11.43 -2.87
C PHE A 107 6.23 10.52 -1.65
N THR A 108 6.27 11.09 -0.45
CA THR A 108 5.99 10.35 0.79
C THR A 108 4.55 9.82 0.85
N THR A 109 3.60 10.50 0.20
CA THR A 109 2.21 10.02 0.11
C THR A 109 2.10 8.65 -0.56
N PHE A 110 2.96 8.34 -1.53
CA PHE A 110 3.01 7.01 -2.16
C PHE A 110 3.45 5.93 -1.16
N ARG A 111 4.42 6.24 -0.31
CA ARG A 111 4.86 5.33 0.77
C ARG A 111 3.75 5.09 1.79
N HIS A 112 3.06 6.15 2.23
CA HIS A 112 1.91 6.01 3.12
C HIS A 112 0.78 5.19 2.48
N TRP A 113 0.50 5.45 1.20
CA TRP A 113 -0.49 4.69 0.46
C TRP A 113 -0.12 3.20 0.38
N PHE A 114 1.12 2.88 -0.01
CA PHE A 114 1.62 1.50 -0.08
C PHE A 114 1.47 0.80 1.27
N ALA A 115 1.99 1.38 2.33
CA ALA A 115 1.95 0.80 3.66
C ALA A 115 0.53 0.57 4.19
N THR A 116 -0.37 1.53 3.94
CA THR A 116 -1.78 1.42 4.33
C THR A 116 -2.50 0.30 3.57
N MET A 117 -2.27 0.21 2.25
CA MET A 117 -2.85 -0.84 1.41
C MET A 117 -2.31 -2.22 1.77
N GLU A 118 -1.00 -2.31 2.01
CA GLU A 118 -0.34 -3.57 2.37
C GLU A 118 -0.80 -4.06 3.75
N TYR A 119 -0.92 -3.15 4.73
CA TYR A 119 -1.52 -3.49 6.01
C TYR A 119 -3.00 -3.90 5.86
N HIS A 120 -3.77 -3.18 5.04
CA HIS A 120 -5.18 -3.56 4.81
C HIS A 120 -5.31 -4.96 4.23
N ARG A 121 -4.42 -5.33 3.29
CA ARG A 121 -4.40 -6.63 2.62
C ARG A 121 -3.97 -7.77 3.55
N THR A 122 -2.89 -7.57 4.33
CA THR A 122 -2.23 -8.64 5.09
C THR A 122 -2.65 -8.70 6.56
N LYS A 123 -3.09 -7.57 7.13
CA LYS A 123 -3.29 -7.35 8.57
C LYS A 123 -2.04 -7.63 9.42
N ASP A 124 -0.88 -7.78 8.78
CA ASP A 124 0.41 -8.04 9.43
C ASP A 124 1.26 -6.76 9.46
N ILE A 125 1.31 -6.13 10.63
CA ILE A 125 2.08 -4.89 10.83
C ILE A 125 3.58 -5.13 10.81
N LEU A 126 4.05 -6.33 11.21
CA LEU A 126 5.46 -6.69 11.17
C LEU A 126 5.94 -6.91 9.74
N HIS A 127 5.08 -7.47 8.89
CA HIS A 127 5.32 -7.55 7.45
C HIS A 127 5.49 -6.16 6.84
N VAL A 128 4.59 -5.23 7.13
CA VAL A 128 4.69 -3.84 6.66
C VAL A 128 5.96 -3.16 7.19
N GLN A 129 6.31 -3.38 8.46
CA GLN A 129 7.55 -2.86 9.05
C GLN A 129 8.79 -3.33 8.25
N ARG A 130 8.86 -4.62 7.90
CA ARG A 130 9.96 -5.19 7.10
C ARG A 130 10.04 -4.57 5.71
N LEU A 131 8.90 -4.46 5.02
CA LEU A 131 8.85 -3.84 3.68
C LEU A 131 9.29 -2.37 3.69
N LEU A 132 8.90 -1.61 4.71
CA LEU A 132 9.32 -0.22 4.86
C LEU A 132 10.76 -0.07 5.37
N GLY A 133 11.35 -1.12 5.96
CA GLY A 133 12.67 -1.07 6.56
C GLY A 133 12.74 -0.31 7.88
N HIS A 134 11.63 -0.10 8.57
CA HIS A 134 11.62 0.60 9.85
C HIS A 134 12.31 -0.22 10.94
N LYS A 135 13.22 0.40 11.70
CA LYS A 135 13.86 -0.23 12.88
C LYS A 135 12.88 -0.35 14.03
N SER A 136 12.08 0.69 14.28
CA SER A 136 11.07 0.71 15.33
C SER A 136 9.70 0.44 14.78
N ILE A 137 8.93 -0.41 15.46
CA ILE A 137 7.53 -0.71 15.13
C ILE A 137 6.65 0.53 15.30
N GLN A 138 6.99 1.43 16.22
CA GLN A 138 6.24 2.66 16.49
C GLN A 138 6.02 3.49 15.22
N ASN A 139 7.03 3.55 14.33
CA ASN A 139 6.94 4.27 13.06
C ASN A 139 5.97 3.61 12.07
N THR A 140 5.53 2.39 12.35
CA THR A 140 4.65 1.61 11.48
C THR A 140 3.20 1.56 11.99
N LEU A 141 2.99 1.71 13.31
CA LEU A 141 1.67 1.60 13.93
C LEU A 141 0.64 2.58 13.35
N ILE A 142 1.07 3.74 12.86
CA ILE A 142 0.18 4.73 12.22
C ILE A 142 -0.63 4.15 11.05
N TYR A 143 -0.14 3.10 10.40
CA TYR A 143 -0.84 2.49 9.25
C TYR A 143 -2.04 1.65 9.66
N ILE A 144 -2.12 1.20 10.93
CA ILE A 144 -3.31 0.58 11.51
C ILE A 144 -4.45 1.59 11.51
N ASP A 145 -4.20 2.79 12.06
CA ASP A 145 -5.19 3.85 12.15
C ASP A 145 -5.58 4.39 10.77
N LEU A 146 -4.59 4.55 9.87
CA LEU A 146 -4.85 5.00 8.51
C LEU A 146 -5.71 4.00 7.74
N ALA A 147 -5.45 2.70 7.90
CA ALA A 147 -6.27 1.66 7.28
C ALA A 147 -7.68 1.64 7.87
N ALA A 148 -7.82 1.75 9.20
CA ALA A 148 -9.12 1.81 9.86
C ALA A 148 -9.94 3.03 9.42
N LYS A 149 -9.32 4.22 9.30
CA LYS A 149 -9.98 5.44 8.81
C LYS A 149 -10.39 5.35 7.34
N ARG A 150 -9.60 4.69 6.50
CA ARG A 150 -9.85 4.62 5.06
C ARG A 150 -10.87 3.54 4.68
N PHE A 151 -10.80 2.39 5.33
CA PHE A 151 -11.59 1.20 4.98
C PHE A 151 -12.70 0.89 5.99
N GLY A 152 -12.82 1.70 7.04
CA GLY A 152 -13.64 1.42 8.22
C GLY A 152 -12.96 0.42 9.15
N LYS A 153 -13.48 0.27 10.35
CA LYS A 153 -13.15 -0.92 11.15
C LYS A 153 -13.59 -2.09 10.27
N SER A 154 -12.68 -2.97 9.88
CA SER A 154 -13.09 -4.26 9.35
C SER A 154 -13.97 -4.86 10.45
N SER A 155 -15.28 -4.84 10.27
CA SER A 155 -16.09 -5.86 10.94
C SER A 155 -15.36 -7.15 10.59
N ASP A 156 -14.83 -7.83 11.58
CA ASP A 156 -14.21 -9.14 11.41
C ASP A 156 -15.07 -9.84 10.38
N GLY A 157 -14.47 -10.39 9.32
CA GLY A 157 -15.13 -10.78 8.07
C GLY A 157 -16.37 -11.67 8.20
N PHE A 158 -17.18 -11.39 9.20
CA PHE A 158 -18.41 -12.08 9.55
C PHE A 158 -19.61 -11.13 9.45
N THR A 159 -20.65 -11.61 8.82
CA THR A 159 -22.00 -11.08 8.95
C THR A 159 -22.64 -11.75 10.15
N VAL A 160 -23.22 -10.97 11.05
CA VAL A 160 -23.89 -11.47 12.26
C VAL A 160 -25.38 -11.28 12.10
N ARG A 161 -26.15 -12.28 12.50
CA ARG A 161 -27.62 -12.28 12.58
C ARG A 161 -28.06 -12.88 13.91
N ILE A 162 -29.22 -12.49 14.37
CA ILE A 162 -29.83 -13.01 15.60
C ILE A 162 -31.07 -13.79 15.19
N ALA A 163 -31.25 -15.00 15.73
CA ALA A 163 -32.47 -15.78 15.64
C ALA A 163 -33.15 -15.81 17.00
N HIS A 164 -34.46 -15.57 17.04
CA HIS A 164 -35.27 -15.61 18.25
C HIS A 164 -36.13 -16.87 18.34
N ASP A 165 -36.33 -17.59 17.24
CA ASP A 165 -37.06 -18.84 17.17
C ASP A 165 -36.34 -19.90 16.31
N VAL A 166 -36.95 -21.11 16.28
CA VAL A 166 -36.39 -22.26 15.57
C VAL A 166 -36.45 -22.09 14.04
N GLY A 167 -37.48 -21.36 13.55
CA GLY A 167 -37.64 -21.11 12.12
C GLY A 167 -36.55 -20.20 11.61
N GLU A 168 -36.31 -19.07 12.26
CA GLU A 168 -35.20 -18.13 11.94
C GLU A 168 -33.83 -18.81 12.06
N ALA A 169 -33.65 -19.68 13.07
CA ALA A 169 -32.42 -20.42 13.24
C ALA A 169 -32.18 -21.41 12.09
N ALA A 170 -33.20 -22.06 11.58
CA ALA A 170 -33.14 -22.97 10.45
C ALA A 170 -32.78 -22.21 9.15
N GLU A 171 -33.50 -21.10 8.87
CA GLU A 171 -33.21 -20.24 7.71
C GLU A 171 -31.76 -19.69 7.69
N LEU A 172 -31.26 -19.26 8.86
CA LEU A 172 -29.89 -18.79 8.97
C LEU A 172 -28.88 -19.92 8.73
N THR A 173 -29.17 -21.11 9.23
CA THR A 173 -28.30 -22.28 9.02
C THR A 173 -28.28 -22.71 7.54
N GLU A 174 -29.44 -22.72 6.88
CA GLU A 174 -29.56 -23.00 5.43
C GLU A 174 -28.83 -21.93 4.58
N ALA A 175 -28.88 -20.66 5.04
CA ALA A 175 -28.13 -19.58 4.42
C ALA A 175 -26.61 -19.64 4.70
N GLY A 176 -26.12 -20.66 5.43
CA GLY A 176 -24.71 -20.91 5.71
C GLY A 176 -24.15 -20.06 6.87
N PHE A 177 -24.99 -19.66 7.81
CA PHE A 177 -24.56 -19.06 9.06
C PHE A 177 -24.25 -20.16 10.10
N GLU A 178 -23.19 -19.98 10.87
CA GLU A 178 -22.79 -20.83 11.96
C GLU A 178 -23.27 -20.25 13.30
N TYR A 179 -23.84 -21.11 14.16
CA TYR A 179 -24.17 -20.75 15.53
C TYR A 179 -22.92 -20.34 16.31
N THR A 180 -22.97 -19.24 17.01
CA THR A 180 -21.82 -18.73 17.77
C THR A 180 -22.05 -18.81 19.28
N THR A 181 -23.14 -18.23 19.77
CA THR A 181 -23.49 -18.22 21.20
C THR A 181 -24.93 -17.75 21.37
N GLY A 182 -25.52 -18.02 22.48
CA GLY A 182 -26.81 -17.46 22.85
C GLY A 182 -27.40 -18.16 24.07
N GLU A 183 -27.48 -17.39 25.12
CA GLU A 183 -28.43 -17.49 26.22
C GLU A 183 -28.63 -16.07 26.74
N TYR A 184 -29.23 -15.24 25.90
CA TYR A 184 -29.57 -13.87 26.26
C TYR A 184 -30.97 -13.85 26.90
N SER A 185 -31.20 -12.88 27.76
CA SER A 185 -32.48 -12.73 28.51
C SER A 185 -33.71 -12.58 27.61
N ASP A 186 -33.51 -12.21 26.35
CA ASP A 186 -34.53 -12.09 25.30
C ASP A 186 -34.68 -13.34 24.43
N GLY A 187 -33.94 -14.43 24.74
CA GLY A 187 -33.95 -15.69 23.98
C GLY A 187 -33.18 -15.65 22.65
N GLY A 188 -32.52 -14.54 22.34
CA GLY A 188 -31.77 -14.37 21.09
C GLY A 188 -30.55 -15.27 21.00
N LYS A 189 -30.35 -15.90 19.82
CA LYS A 189 -29.18 -16.72 19.49
C LYS A 189 -28.41 -16.07 18.36
N ILE A 190 -27.07 -15.90 18.53
CA ILE A 190 -26.20 -15.23 17.57
C ILE A 190 -25.65 -16.25 16.58
N TYR A 191 -25.86 -15.95 15.32
CA TYR A 191 -25.31 -16.66 14.17
C TYR A 191 -24.33 -15.76 13.42
N ARG A 192 -23.27 -16.35 12.87
CA ARG A 192 -22.28 -15.63 12.03
C ARG A 192 -22.02 -16.38 10.74
N LYS A 193 -21.75 -15.62 9.68
CA LYS A 193 -21.29 -16.15 8.40
C LYS A 193 -20.07 -15.37 7.95
N ARG A 194 -19.04 -16.06 7.50
CA ARG A 194 -17.87 -15.41 6.89
C ARG A 194 -18.28 -14.75 5.57
N LYS A 195 -17.86 -13.50 5.38
CA LYS A 195 -18.11 -12.75 4.13
C LYS A 195 -17.26 -13.29 2.99
#